data_e89cce6b9e8b30378413d725c222363d
#
_entry.id   e89cce6b9e8b30378413d725c222363d
#
_cell.length_a   1.000
_cell.length_b   1.000
_cell.length_c   1.000
_cell.angle_alpha   90.00
_cell.angle_beta   90.00
_cell.angle_gamma   90.00
#
_symmetry.space_group_name_H-M   'P 1'
#
loop_
_entity.id
_entity.type
_entity.pdbx_description
1 polymer ?
#
loop_
_entity_poly.entity_id
_entity_poly.type
_entity_poly.pdbx_seq_one_letter_code
_entity_poly.pdbx_strand_id
1 'polypeptide(L)'
;MGKHDVKAVQDEHDQDTRKKNLGKIHKDYSIHKSSFGDFYITHDKSKKVVGHIQNETPTKSKHLKVGMVAIHKDHSKKKIGHSLAVAAYKHLHGKHGYTIHSDRFQSPGGASIWQHLMKDPKTKKHVRAVITRKMDGHTKDIGQASKMNPADIWTSGSRKIRRKAASKGIRMHRHSSPEDVRAFGTELVLKAKKK
;
A
#
# COMPACT_ATOMS: atom_id res chain seq x y z
N MET A 1 -5.47 -9.56 -12.04
CA MET A 1 -5.01 -10.96 -11.95
C MET A 1 -5.66 -11.75 -13.08
N GLY A 2 -4.88 -12.31 -13.98
CA GLY A 2 -5.33 -13.21 -15.04
C GLY A 2 -5.75 -14.58 -14.48
N LYS A 3 -6.41 -15.44 -15.28
CA LYS A 3 -6.84 -16.77 -14.81
C LYS A 3 -5.68 -17.66 -14.34
N HIS A 4 -4.51 -17.58 -15.02
CA HIS A 4 -3.32 -18.34 -14.64
C HIS A 4 -2.72 -17.86 -13.32
N ASP A 5 -2.69 -16.55 -13.08
CA ASP A 5 -2.15 -15.98 -11.84
C ASP A 5 -3.01 -16.33 -10.61
N VAL A 6 -4.34 -16.47 -10.80
CA VAL A 6 -5.26 -16.86 -9.71
C VAL A 6 -4.98 -18.26 -9.23
N LYS A 7 -4.74 -19.21 -10.14
CA LYS A 7 -4.43 -20.60 -9.78
C LYS A 7 -3.11 -20.70 -9.02
N ALA A 8 -2.06 -20.07 -9.52
CA ALA A 8 -0.75 -20.09 -8.88
C ALA A 8 -0.82 -19.51 -7.44
N VAL A 9 -1.52 -18.40 -7.25
CA VAL A 9 -1.71 -17.79 -5.92
C VAL A 9 -2.57 -18.66 -5.01
N GLN A 10 -3.56 -19.38 -5.56
CA GLN A 10 -4.36 -20.32 -4.77
C GLN A 10 -3.52 -21.51 -4.32
N ASP A 11 -2.74 -22.10 -5.23
CA ASP A 11 -1.88 -23.25 -4.96
C ASP A 11 -0.82 -22.90 -3.90
N GLU A 12 -0.19 -21.72 -4.01
CA GLU A 12 0.75 -21.21 -3.01
C GLU A 12 0.11 -21.03 -1.64
N HIS A 13 -1.09 -20.43 -1.60
CA HIS A 13 -1.84 -20.28 -0.37
C HIS A 13 -2.18 -21.62 0.27
N ASP A 14 -2.59 -22.61 -0.52
CA ASP A 14 -3.04 -23.91 0.00
C ASP A 14 -1.86 -24.76 0.49
N GLN A 15 -0.70 -24.66 -0.16
CA GLN A 15 0.54 -25.33 0.23
C GLN A 15 1.22 -24.70 1.45
N ASP A 16 0.95 -23.43 1.76
CA ASP A 16 1.56 -22.76 2.91
C ASP A 16 0.90 -23.20 4.23
N THR A 17 1.45 -24.27 4.83
CA THR A 17 0.97 -24.82 6.10
C THR A 17 1.24 -23.89 7.30
N ARG A 18 2.16 -22.92 7.15
CA ARG A 18 2.55 -21.98 8.22
C ARG A 18 1.84 -20.62 8.09
N LYS A 19 0.92 -20.48 7.15
CA LYS A 19 0.15 -19.25 7.03
C LYS A 19 -0.63 -18.93 8.28
N LYS A 20 -0.71 -17.64 8.60
CA LYS A 20 -1.39 -17.15 9.80
C LYS A 20 -2.69 -16.45 9.44
N ASN A 21 -3.80 -16.90 9.97
CA ASN A 21 -5.07 -16.19 9.86
C ASN A 21 -5.02 -14.92 10.73
N LEU A 22 -5.23 -13.76 10.12
CA LEU A 22 -5.26 -12.46 10.80
C LEU A 22 -6.70 -11.98 11.10
N GLY A 23 -7.70 -12.77 10.70
CA GLY A 23 -9.11 -12.52 10.99
C GLY A 23 -9.90 -11.90 9.84
N LYS A 24 -11.15 -11.56 10.13
CA LYS A 24 -12.09 -11.03 9.15
C LYS A 24 -11.83 -9.57 8.83
N ILE A 25 -11.82 -9.23 7.54
CA ILE A 25 -11.73 -7.86 7.03
C ILE A 25 -13.08 -7.34 6.54
N HIS A 26 -13.99 -8.25 6.21
CA HIS A 26 -15.36 -7.97 5.77
C HIS A 26 -16.25 -9.16 6.14
N LYS A 27 -17.58 -9.04 5.95
CA LYS A 27 -18.59 -10.05 6.32
C LYS A 27 -18.21 -11.48 5.91
N ASP A 28 -17.82 -11.66 4.66
CA ASP A 28 -17.56 -12.99 4.06
C ASP A 28 -16.08 -13.16 3.65
N TYR A 29 -15.15 -12.32 4.18
CA TYR A 29 -13.77 -12.32 3.75
C TYR A 29 -12.81 -12.23 4.92
N SER A 30 -11.79 -13.08 4.87
CA SER A 30 -10.71 -13.11 5.85
C SER A 30 -9.37 -12.77 5.20
N ILE A 31 -8.39 -12.34 5.99
CA ILE A 31 -7.04 -12.09 5.55
C ILE A 31 -6.05 -13.03 6.25
N HIS A 32 -5.12 -13.56 5.48
CA HIS A 32 -4.06 -14.46 5.94
C HIS A 32 -2.70 -13.87 5.59
N LYS A 33 -1.73 -14.03 6.48
CA LYS A 33 -0.32 -13.73 6.19
C LYS A 33 0.39 -15.03 5.82
N SER A 34 1.09 -15.05 4.69
CA SER A 34 1.92 -16.17 4.28
C SER A 34 3.18 -16.28 5.13
N SER A 35 3.83 -17.44 5.10
CA SER A 35 5.16 -17.66 5.69
C SER A 35 6.24 -16.81 5.01
N PHE A 36 6.03 -16.41 3.76
CA PHE A 36 6.93 -15.56 2.97
C PHE A 36 6.70 -14.06 3.19
N GLY A 37 5.61 -13.69 3.86
CA GLY A 37 5.31 -12.30 4.23
C GLY A 37 4.21 -11.63 3.44
N ASP A 38 3.71 -12.23 2.39
CA ASP A 38 2.57 -11.78 1.59
C ASP A 38 1.25 -11.92 2.33
N PHE A 39 0.20 -11.30 1.81
CA PHE A 39 -1.12 -11.42 2.40
C PHE A 39 -2.14 -11.89 1.35
N TYR A 40 -2.93 -12.86 1.74
CA TYR A 40 -4.03 -13.39 0.94
C TYR A 40 -5.38 -13.00 1.52
N ILE A 41 -6.30 -12.58 0.66
CA ILE A 41 -7.70 -12.37 1.03
C ILE A 41 -8.49 -13.55 0.51
N THR A 42 -9.18 -14.25 1.40
CA THR A 42 -10.00 -15.43 1.08
C THR A 42 -11.48 -15.15 1.26
N HIS A 43 -12.29 -15.75 0.41
CA HIS A 43 -13.73 -15.78 0.61
C HIS A 43 -14.09 -16.94 1.55
N ASP A 44 -14.71 -16.65 2.68
CA ASP A 44 -14.88 -17.59 3.79
C ASP A 44 -15.67 -18.87 3.43
N LYS A 45 -16.70 -18.72 2.62
CA LYS A 45 -17.56 -19.87 2.21
C LYS A 45 -16.86 -20.79 1.21
N SER A 46 -16.24 -20.22 0.17
CA SER A 46 -15.61 -21.03 -0.89
C SER A 46 -14.16 -21.38 -0.61
N LYS A 47 -13.55 -20.82 0.41
CA LYS A 47 -12.10 -20.92 0.76
C LYS A 47 -11.17 -20.46 -0.36
N LYS A 48 -11.69 -19.86 -1.42
CA LYS A 48 -10.90 -19.39 -2.56
C LYS A 48 -10.18 -18.08 -2.23
N VAL A 49 -8.95 -17.97 -2.71
CA VAL A 49 -8.20 -16.72 -2.69
C VAL A 49 -8.83 -15.76 -3.71
N VAL A 50 -9.23 -14.60 -3.24
CA VAL A 50 -9.87 -13.54 -4.05
C VAL A 50 -9.03 -12.26 -4.12
N GLY A 51 -7.96 -12.20 -3.33
CA GLY A 51 -7.02 -11.08 -3.37
C GLY A 51 -5.65 -11.45 -2.84
N HIS A 52 -4.64 -10.77 -3.36
CA HIS A 52 -3.24 -10.92 -3.00
C HIS A 52 -2.61 -9.54 -2.82
N ILE A 53 -1.86 -9.37 -1.74
CA ILE A 53 -1.05 -8.18 -1.45
C ILE A 53 0.39 -8.66 -1.33
N GLN A 54 1.18 -8.35 -2.33
CA GLN A 54 2.61 -8.67 -2.35
C GLN A 54 3.37 -7.69 -1.46
N ASN A 55 4.23 -8.24 -0.61
CA ASN A 55 5.06 -7.49 0.33
C ASN A 55 6.54 -7.57 -0.07
N GLU A 56 7.17 -6.42 -0.28
CA GLU A 56 8.59 -6.32 -0.60
C GLU A 56 9.50 -6.18 0.64
N THR A 57 8.95 -6.29 1.85
CA THR A 57 9.75 -6.18 3.09
C THR A 57 9.95 -7.54 3.76
N PRO A 58 10.99 -7.70 4.60
CA PRO A 58 11.20 -8.94 5.35
C PRO A 58 9.99 -9.35 6.19
N THR A 59 9.73 -10.65 6.26
CA THR A 59 8.54 -11.25 6.87
C THR A 59 8.30 -10.88 8.33
N LYS A 60 9.37 -10.61 9.09
CA LYS A 60 9.28 -10.26 10.53
C LYS A 60 8.95 -8.78 10.77
N SER A 61 9.00 -7.93 9.74
CA SER A 61 8.73 -6.50 9.88
C SER A 61 7.24 -6.22 10.07
N LYS A 62 6.94 -5.17 10.85
CA LYS A 62 5.62 -4.53 10.86
C LYS A 62 5.51 -3.39 9.83
N HIS A 63 6.52 -3.25 8.98
CA HIS A 63 6.47 -2.41 7.79
C HIS A 63 6.09 -3.29 6.60
N LEU A 64 5.03 -2.91 5.92
CA LEU A 64 4.55 -3.54 4.70
C LEU A 64 4.81 -2.58 3.55
N LYS A 65 5.79 -2.88 2.72
CA LYS A 65 5.99 -2.19 1.45
C LYS A 65 5.25 -2.95 0.37
N VAL A 66 4.20 -2.35 -0.14
CA VAL A 66 3.32 -3.00 -1.12
C VAL A 66 3.94 -2.91 -2.50
N GLY A 67 4.31 -4.05 -3.08
CA GLY A 67 4.73 -4.15 -4.49
C GLY A 67 3.53 -4.25 -5.42
N MET A 68 2.56 -5.08 -5.07
CA MET A 68 1.36 -5.28 -5.86
C MET A 68 0.13 -5.54 -4.98
N VAL A 69 -1.02 -5.06 -5.45
CA VAL A 69 -2.34 -5.48 -4.94
C VAL A 69 -3.17 -5.98 -6.10
N ALA A 70 -3.56 -7.23 -6.04
CA ALA A 70 -4.41 -7.85 -7.03
C ALA A 70 -5.70 -8.36 -6.37
N ILE A 71 -6.86 -8.04 -6.97
CA ILE A 71 -8.16 -8.59 -6.55
C ILE A 71 -8.78 -9.30 -7.74
N HIS A 72 -9.40 -10.44 -7.49
CA HIS A 72 -10.07 -11.22 -8.54
C HIS A 72 -11.16 -10.40 -9.21
N LYS A 73 -11.24 -10.47 -10.55
CA LYS A 73 -12.10 -9.61 -11.38
C LYS A 73 -13.58 -9.64 -10.97
N ASP A 74 -14.10 -10.81 -10.55
CA ASP A 74 -15.50 -10.97 -10.17
C ASP A 74 -15.85 -10.24 -8.88
N HIS A 75 -14.86 -10.04 -8.00
CA HIS A 75 -14.96 -9.22 -6.79
C HIS A 75 -14.75 -7.73 -7.07
N SER A 76 -13.88 -7.38 -8.03
CA SER A 76 -13.64 -6.00 -8.48
C SER A 76 -14.84 -5.39 -9.18
N LYS A 77 -15.50 -6.13 -10.11
CA LYS A 77 -16.66 -5.67 -10.88
C LYS A 77 -17.83 -5.23 -10.00
N LYS A 78 -18.02 -5.87 -8.86
CA LYS A 78 -19.05 -5.53 -7.86
C LYS A 78 -18.63 -4.40 -6.91
N LYS A 79 -17.56 -3.67 -7.19
CA LYS A 79 -16.92 -2.69 -6.29
C LYS A 79 -16.44 -3.30 -4.95
N ILE A 80 -16.59 -4.60 -4.77
CA ILE A 80 -16.15 -5.32 -3.57
C ILE A 80 -14.63 -5.37 -3.53
N GLY A 81 -13.96 -5.61 -4.68
CA GLY A 81 -12.52 -5.73 -4.77
C GLY A 81 -11.79 -4.49 -4.26
N HIS A 82 -12.26 -3.30 -4.65
CA HIS A 82 -11.71 -2.04 -4.14
C HIS A 82 -11.97 -1.88 -2.64
N SER A 83 -13.19 -2.20 -2.19
CA SER A 83 -13.55 -2.18 -0.78
C SER A 83 -12.73 -3.19 0.03
N LEU A 84 -12.44 -4.38 -0.52
CA LEU A 84 -11.63 -5.41 0.13
C LEU A 84 -10.18 -4.97 0.32
N ALA A 85 -9.54 -4.35 -0.66
CA ALA A 85 -8.18 -3.82 -0.53
C ALA A 85 -8.11 -2.73 0.55
N VAL A 86 -9.05 -1.79 0.54
CA VAL A 86 -9.15 -0.75 1.58
C VAL A 86 -9.41 -1.37 2.96
N ALA A 87 -10.32 -2.36 3.04
CA ALA A 87 -10.62 -3.06 4.28
C ALA A 87 -9.40 -3.82 4.82
N ALA A 88 -8.63 -4.49 3.94
CA ALA A 88 -7.39 -5.16 4.30
C ALA A 88 -6.36 -4.18 4.91
N TYR A 89 -6.13 -3.04 4.25
CA TYR A 89 -5.19 -2.03 4.76
C TYR A 89 -5.63 -1.47 6.12
N LYS A 90 -6.92 -1.16 6.26
CA LYS A 90 -7.48 -0.69 7.54
C LYS A 90 -7.34 -1.72 8.66
N HIS A 91 -7.54 -2.98 8.35
CA HIS A 91 -7.41 -4.10 9.28
C HIS A 91 -5.94 -4.31 9.69
N LEU A 92 -5.02 -4.40 8.73
CA LEU A 92 -3.59 -4.54 8.99
C LEU A 92 -3.05 -3.36 9.81
N HIS A 93 -3.41 -2.14 9.43
CA HIS A 93 -3.01 -0.93 10.16
C HIS A 93 -3.64 -0.86 11.55
N GLY A 94 -4.97 -0.98 11.65
CA GLY A 94 -5.72 -0.70 12.87
C GLY A 94 -5.62 -1.80 13.92
N LYS A 95 -5.69 -3.07 13.49
CA LYS A 95 -5.72 -4.23 14.39
C LYS A 95 -4.35 -4.86 14.60
N HIS A 96 -3.51 -4.84 13.57
CA HIS A 96 -2.21 -5.51 13.62
C HIS A 96 -1.01 -4.57 13.70
N GLY A 97 -1.23 -3.25 13.68
CA GLY A 97 -0.19 -2.23 13.87
C GLY A 97 0.81 -2.12 12.72
N TYR A 98 0.41 -2.51 11.49
CA TYR A 98 1.28 -2.34 10.33
C TYR A 98 1.39 -0.89 9.92
N THR A 99 2.62 -0.46 9.61
CA THR A 99 2.89 0.72 8.80
C THR A 99 2.92 0.27 7.35
N ILE A 100 2.05 0.83 6.50
CA ILE A 100 1.90 0.40 5.11
C ILE A 100 2.45 1.49 4.20
N HIS A 101 3.39 1.11 3.35
CA HIS A 101 4.01 1.97 2.34
C HIS A 101 3.43 1.65 0.96
N SER A 102 3.06 2.68 0.20
CA SER A 102 2.67 2.51 -1.20
C SER A 102 3.88 2.18 -2.05
N ASP A 103 3.64 1.56 -3.19
CA ASP A 103 4.59 1.63 -4.28
C ASP A 103 4.73 3.07 -4.80
N ARG A 104 5.84 3.36 -5.46
CA ARG A 104 6.12 4.66 -6.11
C ARG A 104 5.32 4.86 -7.38
N PHE A 105 5.03 3.77 -8.07
CA PHE A 105 4.24 3.74 -9.29
C PHE A 105 2.86 3.18 -8.96
N GLN A 106 1.85 4.02 -9.04
CA GLN A 106 0.48 3.61 -8.74
C GLN A 106 -0.32 3.42 -10.02
N SER A 107 -0.84 2.21 -10.21
CA SER A 107 -1.94 2.01 -11.17
C SER A 107 -3.17 2.84 -10.75
N PRO A 108 -4.11 3.13 -11.66
CA PRO A 108 -5.34 3.82 -11.29
C PRO A 108 -6.09 3.16 -10.13
N GLY A 109 -6.08 1.81 -10.08
CA GLY A 109 -6.67 1.05 -8.98
C GLY A 109 -5.92 1.24 -7.65
N GLY A 110 -4.59 1.18 -7.67
CA GLY A 110 -3.75 1.45 -6.50
C GLY A 110 -3.93 2.87 -5.97
N ALA A 111 -3.91 3.86 -6.87
CA ALA A 111 -4.14 5.25 -6.50
C ALA A 111 -5.51 5.46 -5.83
N SER A 112 -6.54 4.78 -6.33
CA SER A 112 -7.89 4.86 -5.78
C SER A 112 -7.97 4.27 -4.35
N ILE A 113 -7.24 3.21 -4.03
CA ILE A 113 -7.15 2.68 -2.65
C ILE A 113 -6.64 3.78 -1.71
N TRP A 114 -5.55 4.43 -2.06
CA TRP A 114 -4.96 5.50 -1.25
C TRP A 114 -5.86 6.73 -1.14
N GLN A 115 -6.56 7.10 -2.21
CA GLN A 115 -7.56 8.19 -2.17
C GLN A 115 -8.67 7.90 -1.16
N HIS A 116 -9.14 6.64 -1.07
CA HIS A 116 -10.12 6.26 -0.07
C HIS A 116 -9.55 6.36 1.36
N LEU A 117 -8.33 5.88 1.59
CA LEU A 117 -7.68 5.97 2.89
C LEU A 117 -7.44 7.43 3.33
N MET A 118 -7.15 8.33 2.39
CA MET A 118 -7.00 9.77 2.65
C MET A 118 -8.31 10.48 2.98
N LYS A 119 -9.44 9.96 2.51
CA LYS A 119 -10.77 10.53 2.77
C LYS A 119 -11.42 9.94 4.03
N ASP A 120 -11.10 8.71 4.40
CA ASP A 120 -11.71 7.99 5.51
C ASP A 120 -11.35 8.63 6.86
N PRO A 121 -12.33 9.01 7.71
CA PRO A 121 -12.08 9.66 9.00
C PRO A 121 -11.14 8.88 9.94
N LYS A 122 -11.15 7.54 9.87
CA LYS A 122 -10.34 6.67 10.73
C LYS A 122 -8.88 6.58 10.30
N THR A 123 -8.59 6.79 9.00
CA THR A 123 -7.24 6.65 8.45
C THR A 123 -6.61 7.96 7.97
N LYS A 124 -7.41 8.96 7.56
CA LYS A 124 -6.91 10.19 6.94
C LYS A 124 -5.79 10.90 7.68
N LYS A 125 -5.84 10.90 9.02
CA LYS A 125 -4.81 11.55 9.85
C LYS A 125 -3.50 10.77 9.92
N HIS A 126 -3.53 9.48 9.60
CA HIS A 126 -2.38 8.57 9.62
C HIS A 126 -1.72 8.42 8.24
N VAL A 127 -2.40 8.83 7.16
CA VAL A 127 -1.82 8.80 5.81
C VAL A 127 -0.89 9.99 5.64
N ARG A 128 0.40 9.70 5.46
CA ARG A 128 1.49 10.68 5.31
C ARG A 128 2.07 10.58 3.91
N ALA A 129 2.48 11.69 3.36
CA ALA A 129 3.35 11.71 2.18
C ALA A 129 4.81 11.76 2.64
N VAL A 130 5.63 10.89 2.06
CA VAL A 130 7.04 10.72 2.41
C VAL A 130 7.88 10.83 1.14
N ILE A 131 8.98 11.54 1.21
CA ILE A 131 9.98 11.57 0.15
C ILE A 131 11.16 10.70 0.59
N THR A 132 11.59 9.81 -0.30
CA THR A 132 12.76 8.97 -0.12
C THR A 132 13.84 9.40 -1.10
N ARG A 133 15.04 9.70 -0.61
CA ARG A 133 16.24 9.87 -1.42
C ARG A 133 16.85 8.50 -1.71
N LYS A 134 16.97 8.16 -3.01
CA LYS A 134 17.36 6.80 -3.40
C LYS A 134 18.83 6.46 -3.05
N MET A 135 19.73 7.45 -3.10
CA MET A 135 21.15 7.23 -2.87
C MET A 135 21.47 6.65 -1.49
N ASP A 136 20.77 7.08 -0.45
CA ASP A 136 21.03 6.70 0.94
C ASP A 136 19.80 6.19 1.68
N GLY A 137 18.67 6.03 0.98
CA GLY A 137 17.41 5.60 1.56
C GLY A 137 16.80 6.58 2.55
N HIS A 138 17.38 7.79 2.70
CA HIS A 138 16.90 8.76 3.66
C HIS A 138 15.48 9.20 3.35
N THR A 139 14.57 9.03 4.32
CA THR A 139 13.16 9.36 4.19
C THR A 139 12.80 10.59 5.00
N LYS A 140 11.98 11.46 4.43
CA LYS A 140 11.41 12.62 5.12
C LYS A 140 9.88 12.66 4.95
N ASP A 141 9.22 12.78 6.07
CA ASP A 141 7.78 13.03 6.12
C ASP A 141 7.48 14.48 5.74
N ILE A 142 6.76 14.69 4.64
CA ILE A 142 6.42 16.03 4.14
C ILE A 142 5.03 16.50 4.55
N GLY A 143 4.31 15.67 5.29
CA GLY A 143 3.05 16.06 5.91
C GLY A 143 1.87 15.14 5.63
N GLN A 144 0.71 15.52 6.14
CA GLN A 144 -0.52 14.76 6.00
C GLN A 144 -1.01 14.76 4.54
N ALA A 145 -1.15 13.57 3.96
CA ALA A 145 -1.49 13.42 2.55
C ALA A 145 -2.88 13.97 2.20
N SER A 146 -3.86 13.86 3.10
CA SER A 146 -5.22 14.39 2.89
C SER A 146 -5.29 15.91 2.72
N LYS A 147 -4.21 16.63 3.06
CA LYS A 147 -4.05 18.08 2.86
C LYS A 147 -3.30 18.42 1.56
N MET A 148 -3.04 17.44 0.72
CA MET A 148 -2.32 17.58 -0.53
C MET A 148 -3.20 17.17 -1.71
N ASN A 149 -2.91 17.72 -2.90
CA ASN A 149 -3.55 17.21 -4.11
C ASN A 149 -2.97 15.81 -4.42
N PRO A 150 -3.80 14.76 -4.58
CA PRO A 150 -3.33 13.43 -4.94
C PRO A 150 -2.44 13.40 -6.19
N ALA A 151 -2.74 14.22 -7.21
CA ALA A 151 -1.92 14.32 -8.41
C ALA A 151 -0.49 14.81 -8.13
N ASP A 152 -0.30 15.64 -7.10
CA ASP A 152 1.01 16.15 -6.73
C ASP A 152 1.86 15.11 -5.97
N ILE A 153 1.22 14.13 -5.33
CA ILE A 153 1.91 13.20 -4.41
C ILE A 153 2.76 12.20 -5.20
N TRP A 154 2.23 11.67 -6.31
CA TRP A 154 2.95 10.68 -7.14
C TRP A 154 3.82 11.31 -8.23
N THR A 155 3.77 12.62 -8.41
CA THR A 155 4.67 13.36 -9.28
C THR A 155 5.77 14.01 -8.45
N SER A 156 6.90 13.32 -8.27
CA SER A 156 8.07 13.85 -7.53
C SER A 156 8.59 15.18 -8.09
N GLY A 157 8.22 15.50 -9.34
CA GLY A 157 8.55 16.75 -10.01
C GLY A 157 7.64 17.94 -9.70
N SER A 158 6.54 17.78 -8.98
CA SER A 158 5.63 18.90 -8.71
C SER A 158 6.32 20.00 -7.89
N ARG A 159 6.15 21.26 -8.34
CA ARG A 159 6.72 22.44 -7.67
C ARG A 159 6.33 22.51 -6.18
N LYS A 160 5.12 22.06 -5.85
CA LYS A 160 4.57 22.05 -4.49
C LYS A 160 5.26 21.01 -3.60
N ILE A 161 5.50 19.82 -4.12
CA ILE A 161 6.25 18.77 -3.42
C ILE A 161 7.69 19.20 -3.21
N ARG A 162 8.34 19.76 -4.25
CA ARG A 162 9.73 20.28 -4.12
C ARG A 162 9.84 21.36 -3.04
N ARG A 163 8.90 22.31 -2.98
CA ARG A 163 8.88 23.35 -1.92
C ARG A 163 8.72 22.74 -0.53
N LYS A 164 7.82 21.76 -0.36
CA LYS A 164 7.65 21.05 0.91
C LYS A 164 8.88 20.22 1.29
N ALA A 165 9.53 19.58 0.33
CA ALA A 165 10.77 18.86 0.55
C ALA A 165 11.88 19.81 1.02
N ALA A 166 12.04 20.94 0.34
CA ALA A 166 13.02 21.97 0.68
C ALA A 166 12.80 22.53 2.10
N SER A 167 11.56 22.80 2.50
CA SER A 167 11.23 23.24 3.87
C SER A 167 11.56 22.21 4.95
N LYS A 168 11.80 20.95 4.56
CA LYS A 168 12.22 19.85 5.45
C LYS A 168 13.71 19.49 5.29
N GLY A 169 14.48 20.36 4.64
CA GLY A 169 15.93 20.19 4.46
C GLY A 169 16.33 19.23 3.33
N ILE A 170 15.36 18.78 2.51
CA ILE A 170 15.65 18.02 1.29
C ILE A 170 15.75 19.01 0.13
N ARG A 171 16.96 19.33 -0.32
CA ARG A 171 17.18 20.16 -1.51
C ARG A 171 17.00 19.29 -2.76
N MET A 172 15.95 19.56 -3.52
CA MET A 172 15.75 19.03 -4.86
C MET A 172 16.13 20.12 -5.85
N HIS A 173 17.17 19.89 -6.66
CA HIS A 173 17.69 20.88 -7.60
C HIS A 173 16.64 21.30 -8.62
N ARG A 174 16.67 22.58 -9.02
CA ARG A 174 15.67 23.20 -9.92
C ARG A 174 15.77 22.70 -11.36
N HIS A 175 16.93 22.18 -11.73
CA HIS A 175 17.28 21.63 -13.04
C HIS A 175 17.66 20.14 -12.92
N SER A 176 16.87 19.40 -12.17
CA SER A 176 17.06 17.96 -12.12
C SER A 176 16.89 17.39 -13.52
N SER A 177 17.93 16.73 -14.01
CA SER A 177 17.81 15.88 -15.20
C SER A 177 16.72 14.84 -14.98
N PRO A 178 16.17 14.19 -16.02
CA PRO A 178 15.26 13.05 -15.83
C PRO A 178 15.81 11.98 -14.89
N GLU A 179 17.14 11.88 -14.77
CA GLU A 179 17.84 10.99 -13.83
C GLU A 179 17.78 11.48 -12.39
N ASP A 180 17.89 12.78 -12.14
CA ASP A 180 17.74 13.37 -10.80
C ASP A 180 16.30 13.27 -10.28
N VAL A 181 15.29 13.37 -11.17
CA VAL A 181 13.89 13.12 -10.81
C VAL A 181 13.70 11.66 -10.40
N ARG A 182 14.45 10.71 -11.00
CA ARG A 182 14.49 9.31 -10.59
C ARG A 182 15.24 9.10 -9.27
N ALA A 183 16.08 10.03 -8.82
CA ALA A 183 16.81 9.93 -7.57
C ALA A 183 15.94 10.13 -6.31
N PHE A 184 14.74 10.70 -6.46
CA PHE A 184 13.77 10.87 -5.39
C PHE A 184 12.46 10.14 -5.72
N GLY A 185 11.92 9.43 -4.76
CA GLY A 185 10.59 8.82 -4.85
C GLY A 185 9.66 9.45 -3.82
N THR A 186 8.43 9.74 -4.22
CA THR A 186 7.36 10.10 -3.28
C THR A 186 6.46 8.90 -3.11
N GLU A 187 6.19 8.53 -1.87
CA GLU A 187 5.30 7.43 -1.51
C GLU A 187 4.27 7.88 -0.46
N LEU A 188 3.18 7.17 -0.38
CA LEU A 188 2.20 7.31 0.69
C LEU A 188 2.47 6.27 1.77
N VAL A 189 2.40 6.70 3.01
CA VAL A 189 2.62 5.83 4.16
C VAL A 189 1.42 5.94 5.10
N LEU A 190 0.76 4.83 5.36
CA LEU A 190 -0.23 4.70 6.42
C LEU A 190 0.52 4.29 7.70
N LYS A 191 0.90 5.29 8.50
CA LYS A 191 1.70 5.10 9.72
C LYS A 191 0.89 4.42 10.81
N ALA A 192 1.46 3.40 11.44
CA ALA A 192 0.89 2.79 12.64
C ALA A 192 0.59 3.85 13.71
N LYS A 193 -0.46 3.61 14.49
CA LYS A 193 -0.74 4.44 15.66
C LYS A 193 0.41 4.26 16.64
N LYS A 194 0.96 5.36 17.14
CA LYS A 194 1.82 5.29 18.33
C LYS A 194 0.94 4.80 19.49
N LYS A 195 1.38 3.74 20.12
CA LYS A 195 0.81 3.30 21.39
C LYS A 195 1.15 4.32 22.47
#